data_0fbf1631c55b91f2dc11c06558b491cf
#
_entry.id   0fbf1631c55b91f2dc11c06558b491cf
#
_cell.length_a   1.000
_cell.length_b   1.000
_cell.length_c   1.000
_cell.angle_alpha   90.00
_cell.angle_beta   90.00
_cell.angle_gamma   90.00
#
_symmetry.space_group_name_H-M   'P 1'
#
loop_
_entity.id
_entity.type
_entity.pdbx_description
1 polymer ?
#
loop_
_entity_poly.entity_id
_entity_poly.type
_entity_poly.pdbx_seq_one_letter_code
_entity_poly.pdbx_strand_id
1 'polypeptide(L)'
;MEPVREELSALRKLWKLKCKTLDFTAFKSWYDQAEKKCQYCGITAPQIHALKESGLIHTKRWKTRGRKLEIERLQPNEPYDNTRNLVFCCYWCNNAKSDEFSREEFLKIGQVIKEIWKERRLNSRFTSDGSEISVIKQK
;
A
#
# COMPACT_ATOMS: atom_id res chain seq x y z
N MET A 1 5.06 5.82 22.56
CA MET A 1 6.40 6.26 22.20
C MET A 1 6.36 7.42 21.24
N GLU A 2 7.16 8.41 21.51
CA GLU A 2 7.18 9.59 20.67
C GLU A 2 7.93 9.29 19.39
N PRO A 3 7.43 9.73 18.26
CA PRO A 3 8.17 9.54 17.02
C PRO A 3 9.41 10.41 17.00
N VAL A 4 10.42 9.98 16.28
CA VAL A 4 11.61 10.78 16.17
C VAL A 4 11.35 11.95 15.27
N ARG A 5 12.22 12.92 15.32
CA ARG A 5 12.05 14.18 14.60
C ARG A 5 11.91 13.97 13.11
N GLU A 6 12.70 13.07 12.56
CA GLU A 6 12.63 12.79 11.12
C GLU A 6 11.30 12.21 10.71
N GLU A 7 10.73 11.38 11.58
CA GLU A 7 9.42 10.78 11.29
C GLU A 7 8.33 11.84 11.30
N LEU A 8 8.39 12.76 12.24
CA LEU A 8 7.42 13.85 12.27
C LEU A 8 7.56 14.75 11.06
N SER A 9 8.80 15.02 10.65
CA SER A 9 9.03 15.84 9.47
C SER A 9 8.46 15.19 8.23
N ALA A 10 8.68 13.89 8.07
CA ALA A 10 8.17 13.16 6.91
C ALA A 10 6.63 13.15 6.94
N LEU A 11 6.05 12.99 8.11
CA LEU A 11 4.60 12.97 8.24
C LEU A 11 3.99 14.33 7.87
N ARG A 12 4.64 15.41 8.27
CA ARG A 12 4.15 16.75 7.90
C ARG A 12 4.24 16.98 6.40
N LYS A 13 5.28 16.47 5.75
CA LYS A 13 5.38 16.59 4.30
C LYS A 13 4.25 15.84 3.61
N LEU A 14 3.94 14.65 4.10
CA LEU A 14 2.86 13.85 3.54
C LEU A 14 1.52 14.58 3.72
N TRP A 15 1.29 15.12 4.91
CA TRP A 15 0.10 15.88 5.19
C TRP A 15 -0.05 17.06 4.23
N LYS A 16 1.01 17.81 4.02
CA LYS A 16 0.97 18.96 3.11
C LYS A 16 0.68 18.56 1.68
N LEU A 17 1.21 17.42 1.27
CA LEU A 17 1.00 16.95 -0.09
C LEU A 17 -0.41 16.45 -0.34
N LYS A 18 -0.99 15.77 0.62
CA LYS A 18 -2.24 15.06 0.37
C LYS A 18 -3.44 15.61 1.14
N CYS A 19 -3.23 16.06 2.36
CA CYS A 19 -4.33 16.26 3.27
C CYS A 19 -4.27 17.60 3.99
N LYS A 20 -3.70 18.61 3.36
CA LYS A 20 -3.48 19.88 4.05
C LYS A 20 -4.77 20.59 4.47
N THR A 21 -5.92 20.18 3.95
CA THR A 21 -7.19 20.75 4.37
C THR A 21 -7.66 20.16 5.69
N LEU A 22 -7.04 19.06 6.14
CA LEU A 22 -7.31 18.53 7.46
C LEU A 22 -6.38 19.18 8.45
N ASP A 23 -6.84 19.33 9.68
CA ASP A 23 -5.97 19.74 10.76
C ASP A 23 -4.86 18.69 10.92
N PHE A 24 -3.62 19.13 11.11
CA PHE A 24 -2.51 18.17 11.21
C PHE A 24 -2.69 17.24 12.39
N THR A 25 -3.21 17.72 13.51
CA THR A 25 -3.42 16.86 14.68
C THR A 25 -4.41 15.74 14.36
N ALA A 26 -5.48 16.07 13.65
CA ALA A 26 -6.45 15.07 13.24
C ALA A 26 -5.83 14.07 12.25
N PHE A 27 -5.04 14.55 11.31
CA PHE A 27 -4.37 13.68 10.35
C PHE A 27 -3.40 12.74 11.08
N LYS A 28 -2.61 13.27 12.01
CA LYS A 28 -1.65 12.46 12.73
C LYS A 28 -2.34 11.39 13.57
N SER A 29 -3.45 11.77 14.20
CA SER A 29 -4.21 10.81 15.00
C SER A 29 -4.71 9.66 14.13
N TRP A 30 -5.26 9.97 12.96
CA TRP A 30 -5.70 8.94 12.02
C TRP A 30 -4.52 8.07 11.60
N TYR A 31 -3.41 8.71 11.25
CA TYR A 31 -2.23 7.98 10.77
C TYR A 31 -1.73 6.99 11.83
N ASP A 32 -1.66 7.44 13.09
CA ASP A 32 -1.14 6.59 14.16
C ASP A 32 -2.06 5.41 14.46
N GLN A 33 -3.36 5.58 14.27
CA GLN A 33 -4.33 4.54 14.62
C GLN A 33 -4.68 3.63 13.47
N ALA A 34 -4.47 4.06 12.23
CA ALA A 34 -4.87 3.28 11.08
C ALA A 34 -4.00 2.05 10.92
N GLU A 35 -4.62 0.97 10.48
CA GLU A 35 -3.91 -0.26 10.20
C GLU A 35 -2.99 -0.05 9.01
N LYS A 36 -1.73 -0.43 9.12
CA LYS A 36 -0.73 -0.15 8.10
C LYS A 36 -0.68 -1.27 7.07
N LYS A 37 -1.75 -1.42 6.33
CA LYS A 37 -1.82 -2.38 5.25
C LYS A 37 -2.75 -1.85 4.17
N CYS A 38 -2.60 -2.36 2.96
CA CYS A 38 -3.46 -1.94 1.86
C CYS A 38 -4.91 -2.31 2.15
N GLN A 39 -5.80 -1.35 1.97
CA GLN A 39 -7.22 -1.55 2.20
C GLN A 39 -7.80 -2.70 1.36
N TYR A 40 -7.24 -2.95 0.20
CA TYR A 40 -7.85 -3.87 -0.76
C TYR A 40 -7.16 -5.24 -0.82
N CYS A 41 -5.85 -5.28 -0.91
CA CYS A 41 -5.15 -6.54 -1.02
C CYS A 41 -4.42 -6.94 0.27
N GLY A 42 -4.37 -6.06 1.24
CA GLY A 42 -3.81 -6.41 2.55
C GLY A 42 -2.30 -6.42 2.65
N ILE A 43 -1.59 -6.05 1.58
CA ILE A 43 -0.13 -6.09 1.64
C ILE A 43 0.38 -5.01 2.58
N THR A 44 1.45 -5.31 3.31
CA THR A 44 2.05 -4.36 4.25
C THR A 44 3.36 -3.84 3.68
N ALA A 45 3.87 -2.75 4.26
CA ALA A 45 5.15 -2.20 3.81
C ALA A 45 6.29 -3.21 3.95
N PRO A 46 6.42 -3.95 5.07
CA PRO A 46 7.47 -4.98 5.13
C PRO A 46 7.33 -6.05 4.06
N GLN A 47 6.10 -6.43 3.70
CA GLN A 47 5.90 -7.40 2.64
C GLN A 47 6.29 -6.84 1.28
N ILE A 48 5.98 -5.57 1.03
CA ILE A 48 6.42 -4.92 -0.20
C ILE A 48 7.93 -4.94 -0.29
N HIS A 49 8.59 -4.60 0.81
CA HIS A 49 10.05 -4.58 0.84
C HIS A 49 10.62 -5.98 0.57
N ALA A 50 10.05 -7.00 1.20
CA ALA A 50 10.53 -8.36 1.02
C ALA A 50 10.36 -8.84 -0.42
N LEU A 51 9.22 -8.54 -1.03
CA LEU A 51 8.99 -8.93 -2.42
C LEU A 51 9.93 -8.18 -3.36
N LYS A 52 10.21 -6.92 -3.04
CA LYS A 52 11.13 -6.14 -3.85
C LYS A 52 12.54 -6.73 -3.77
N GLU A 53 13.01 -7.05 -2.58
CA GLU A 53 14.35 -7.59 -2.40
C GLU A 53 14.49 -8.94 -3.09
N SER A 54 13.40 -9.68 -3.23
CA SER A 54 13.41 -10.97 -3.92
C SER A 54 13.18 -10.83 -5.43
N GLY A 55 13.01 -9.61 -5.92
CA GLY A 55 12.79 -9.41 -7.35
C GLY A 55 11.42 -9.85 -7.83
N LEU A 56 10.46 -9.96 -6.93
CA LEU A 56 9.13 -10.49 -7.24
C LEU A 56 8.07 -9.43 -7.40
N ILE A 57 8.42 -8.17 -7.25
CA ILE A 57 7.47 -7.09 -7.40
C ILE A 57 8.18 -5.93 -8.09
N HIS A 58 7.48 -5.25 -8.97
CA HIS A 58 8.08 -4.22 -9.79
C HIS A 58 7.16 -3.02 -9.96
N THR A 59 7.73 -1.89 -10.29
CA THR A 59 6.99 -0.71 -10.68
C THR A 59 7.89 0.14 -11.55
N LYS A 60 7.32 0.78 -12.55
CA LYS A 60 8.09 1.68 -13.39
C LYS A 60 8.56 2.91 -12.65
N ARG A 61 7.92 3.24 -11.53
CA ARG A 61 8.25 4.43 -10.77
C ARG A 61 8.90 4.11 -9.45
N TRP A 62 9.72 3.06 -9.46
CA TRP A 62 10.29 2.56 -8.22
C TRP A 62 10.99 3.61 -7.39
N LYS A 63 11.58 4.61 -8.01
CA LYS A 63 12.28 5.65 -7.27
C LYS A 63 11.31 6.56 -6.52
N THR A 64 10.08 6.69 -7.00
CA THR A 64 9.14 7.62 -6.41
C THR A 64 7.89 6.96 -5.85
N ARG A 65 7.53 5.80 -6.34
CA ARG A 65 6.31 5.13 -5.90
C ARG A 65 6.52 3.63 -5.80
N GLY A 66 5.63 2.97 -5.08
CA GLY A 66 5.68 1.52 -4.99
C GLY A 66 6.61 0.98 -3.93
N ARG A 67 7.15 1.85 -3.08
CA ARG A 67 8.08 1.44 -2.05
C ARG A 67 7.43 1.32 -0.68
N LYS A 68 6.30 1.97 -0.49
CA LYS A 68 5.57 1.93 0.76
C LYS A 68 4.10 2.18 0.48
N LEU A 69 3.30 2.08 1.51
CA LEU A 69 1.87 2.30 1.35
C LEU A 69 1.60 3.77 1.06
N GLU A 70 0.57 4.00 0.26
CA GLU A 70 0.14 5.34 -0.11
C GLU A 70 -1.19 5.65 0.56
N ILE A 71 -1.55 6.91 0.66
CA ILE A 71 -2.83 7.32 1.21
C ILE A 71 -3.79 7.51 0.06
N GLU A 72 -4.97 6.93 0.17
CA GLU A 72 -5.96 6.99 -0.89
C GLU A 72 -7.33 7.31 -0.30
N ARG A 73 -8.25 7.75 -1.14
CA ARG A 73 -9.62 8.00 -0.74
C ARG A 73 -10.46 6.75 -0.97
N LEU A 74 -11.29 6.42 0.01
CA LEU A 74 -12.22 5.31 -0.15
C LEU A 74 -13.20 5.60 -1.26
N GLN A 75 -13.74 6.83 -1.27
CA GLN A 75 -14.66 7.25 -2.30
C GLN A 75 -13.94 8.31 -3.15
N PRO A 76 -13.63 8.01 -4.40
CA PRO A 76 -12.82 8.92 -5.21
C PRO A 76 -13.43 10.31 -5.39
N ASN A 77 -14.74 10.39 -5.28
CA ASN A 77 -15.40 11.68 -5.50
C ASN A 77 -15.41 12.57 -4.28
N GLU A 78 -14.96 12.07 -3.13
CA GLU A 78 -14.93 12.86 -1.92
C GLU A 78 -13.51 13.34 -1.64
N PRO A 79 -13.37 14.50 -1.02
CA PRO A 79 -12.05 15.07 -0.83
C PRO A 79 -11.25 14.37 0.26
N TYR A 80 -9.98 14.76 0.37
CA TYR A 80 -9.09 14.23 1.39
C TYR A 80 -9.28 14.87 2.76
N ASP A 81 -10.24 15.77 2.91
CA ASP A 81 -10.40 16.51 4.14
C ASP A 81 -11.23 15.79 5.20
N ASN A 82 -11.49 14.51 4.99
CA ASN A 82 -12.28 13.73 5.94
C ASN A 82 -11.52 12.43 6.24
N THR A 83 -11.12 12.27 7.51
CA THR A 83 -10.34 11.08 7.87
C THR A 83 -11.10 9.79 7.66
N ARG A 84 -12.43 9.80 7.64
CA ARG A 84 -13.19 8.59 7.35
C ARG A 84 -13.03 8.14 5.92
N ASN A 85 -12.60 9.04 5.04
CA ASN A 85 -12.40 8.71 3.64
C ASN A 85 -10.97 8.35 3.32
N LEU A 86 -10.10 8.26 4.31
CA LEU A 86 -8.69 7.98 4.10
C LEU A 86 -8.36 6.54 4.45
N VAL A 87 -7.60 5.89 3.59
CA VAL A 87 -7.09 4.54 3.87
C VAL A 87 -5.69 4.44 3.30
N PHE A 88 -4.96 3.45 3.76
CA PHE A 88 -3.70 3.11 3.13
C PHE A 88 -3.98 2.17 1.96
N CYS A 89 -3.19 2.31 0.92
CA CYS A 89 -3.36 1.53 -0.28
C CYS A 89 -2.00 1.31 -0.91
N CYS A 90 -1.75 0.15 -1.48
CA CYS A 90 -0.48 -0.05 -2.16
C CYS A 90 -0.54 0.58 -3.54
N TYR A 91 0.65 0.81 -4.09
CA TYR A 91 0.78 1.42 -5.41
C TYR A 91 -0.03 0.66 -6.47
N TRP A 92 0.03 -0.68 -6.43
CA TRP A 92 -0.62 -1.48 -7.47
C TRP A 92 -2.13 -1.40 -7.41
N CYS A 93 -2.70 -1.48 -6.21
CA CYS A 93 -4.15 -1.32 -6.07
C CYS A 93 -4.58 0.10 -6.37
N ASN A 94 -3.80 1.09 -5.95
CA ASN A 94 -4.14 2.48 -6.22
C ASN A 94 -4.21 2.75 -7.72
N ASN A 95 -3.22 2.26 -8.46
CA ASN A 95 -3.24 2.44 -9.91
C ASN A 95 -4.38 1.68 -10.58
N ALA A 96 -4.62 0.45 -10.16
CA ALA A 96 -5.65 -0.37 -10.78
C ALA A 96 -7.05 0.16 -10.50
N LYS A 97 -7.27 0.67 -9.28
CA LYS A 97 -8.56 1.20 -8.91
C LYS A 97 -8.87 2.49 -9.63
N SER A 98 -7.88 3.36 -9.74
CA SER A 98 -8.02 4.68 -10.36
C SER A 98 -9.23 5.40 -9.78
N ASP A 99 -9.88 6.26 -10.55
CA ASP A 99 -11.10 6.93 -10.12
C ASP A 99 -12.33 6.22 -10.65
N GLU A 100 -12.14 5.07 -11.27
CA GLU A 100 -13.25 4.38 -11.92
C GLU A 100 -14.07 3.52 -10.96
N PHE A 101 -13.39 2.78 -10.06
CA PHE A 101 -14.07 1.78 -9.26
C PHE A 101 -14.35 2.28 -7.86
N SER A 102 -15.53 1.93 -7.33
CA SER A 102 -15.85 2.23 -5.95
C SER A 102 -15.07 1.30 -5.03
N ARG A 103 -15.10 1.61 -3.73
CA ARG A 103 -14.47 0.76 -2.74
C ARG A 103 -15.03 -0.66 -2.80
N GLU A 104 -16.35 -0.76 -2.86
CA GLU A 104 -17.02 -2.06 -2.84
C GLU A 104 -16.65 -2.89 -4.06
N GLU A 105 -16.60 -2.24 -5.20
CA GLU A 105 -16.22 -2.95 -6.41
C GLU A 105 -14.78 -3.41 -6.37
N PHE A 106 -13.89 -2.53 -5.94
CA PHE A 106 -12.47 -2.86 -5.98
C PHE A 106 -12.07 -3.86 -4.91
N LEU A 107 -12.84 -4.00 -3.83
CA LEU A 107 -12.55 -5.03 -2.85
C LEU A 107 -12.56 -6.42 -3.50
N LYS A 108 -13.39 -6.63 -4.50
CA LYS A 108 -13.40 -7.89 -5.22
C LYS A 108 -12.11 -8.12 -5.97
N ILE A 109 -11.62 -7.09 -6.62
CA ILE A 109 -10.37 -7.17 -7.37
C ILE A 109 -9.20 -7.34 -6.41
N GLY A 110 -9.25 -6.66 -5.28
CA GLY A 110 -8.22 -6.74 -4.27
C GLY A 110 -8.00 -8.15 -3.76
N GLN A 111 -9.07 -8.95 -3.68
CA GLN A 111 -8.91 -10.33 -3.24
C GLN A 111 -8.06 -11.13 -4.21
N VAL A 112 -8.24 -10.90 -5.50
CA VAL A 112 -7.43 -11.58 -6.51
C VAL A 112 -5.98 -11.13 -6.41
N ILE A 113 -5.74 -9.85 -6.24
CA ILE A 113 -4.39 -9.32 -6.09
C ILE A 113 -3.72 -9.93 -4.86
N LYS A 114 -4.48 -10.07 -3.77
CA LYS A 114 -3.98 -10.68 -2.54
C LYS A 114 -3.50 -12.11 -2.81
N GLU A 115 -4.24 -12.87 -3.59
CA GLU A 115 -3.82 -14.22 -3.92
C GLU A 115 -2.54 -14.24 -4.75
N ILE A 116 -2.40 -13.27 -5.63
CA ILE A 116 -1.18 -13.18 -6.44
C ILE A 116 0.04 -12.92 -5.55
N TRP A 117 -0.08 -12.00 -4.59
CA TRP A 117 1.03 -11.74 -3.66
C TRP A 117 1.38 -12.99 -2.86
N LYS A 118 0.38 -13.72 -2.45
CA LYS A 118 0.59 -14.93 -1.68
C LYS A 118 1.35 -15.97 -2.49
N GLU A 119 0.98 -16.13 -3.74
CA GLU A 119 1.67 -17.06 -4.62
C GLU A 119 3.12 -16.66 -4.81
N ARG A 120 3.36 -15.37 -4.99
CA ARG A 120 4.74 -14.91 -5.16
C ARG A 120 5.58 -15.14 -3.92
N ARG A 121 4.99 -14.94 -2.74
CA ARG A 121 5.73 -15.18 -1.50
C ARG A 121 6.08 -16.64 -1.32
N LEU A 122 5.17 -17.54 -1.70
CA LEU A 122 5.44 -18.96 -1.59
C LEU A 122 6.57 -19.36 -2.51
N ASN A 123 6.58 -18.85 -3.73
CA ASN A 123 7.66 -19.13 -4.66
C ASN A 123 9.00 -18.60 -4.15
N SER A 124 8.98 -17.43 -3.52
CA SER A 124 10.18 -16.87 -2.95
C SER A 124 10.75 -17.76 -1.86
N ARG A 125 9.90 -18.35 -1.03
CA ARG A 125 10.35 -19.25 0.02
C ARG A 125 11.08 -20.45 -0.55
N PHE A 126 10.53 -21.06 -1.57
CA PHE A 126 11.19 -22.20 -2.17
C PHE A 126 12.50 -21.80 -2.82
N THR A 127 12.50 -20.69 -3.47
CA THR A 127 13.73 -20.23 -4.11
C THR A 127 14.81 -19.98 -3.08
N SER A 128 14.49 -19.38 -1.98
CA SER A 128 15.53 -19.06 -1.02
C SER A 128 16.05 -20.28 -0.31
N ASP A 129 15.29 -21.37 -0.28
CA ASP A 129 15.77 -22.63 0.29
C ASP A 129 16.72 -23.32 -0.64
N GLY A 130 16.81 -22.90 -1.87
CA GLY A 130 17.61 -23.61 -2.84
C GLY A 130 16.99 -24.89 -3.27
N SER A 131 15.78 -25.17 -2.84
CA SER A 131 15.16 -26.40 -3.27
C SER A 131 14.55 -26.18 -4.61
N GLU A 132 14.00 -27.23 -5.15
CA GLU A 132 13.39 -27.16 -6.41
C GLU A 132 12.36 -26.13 -6.45
N ILE A 133 12.41 -25.27 -7.35
CA ILE A 133 11.49 -24.26 -7.49
C ILE A 133 10.33 -24.73 -8.16
N SER A 134 9.25 -24.73 -7.53
CA SER A 134 8.09 -25.10 -8.19
C SER A 134 7.65 -24.00 -8.94
N VAL A 135 8.20 -23.72 -9.92
CA VAL A 135 7.87 -22.62 -10.63
C VAL A 135 6.60 -22.66 -11.21
N ILE A 136 5.82 -21.73 -11.03
CA ILE A 136 4.64 -21.59 -11.66
C ILE A 136 4.93 -20.96 -12.88
N LYS A 137 4.75 -21.61 -13.94
CA LYS A 137 4.98 -21.09 -15.16
C LYS A 137 3.92 -20.27 -15.50
N GLN A 138 4.07 -19.17 -15.53
CA GLN A 138 3.11 -18.31 -15.88
C GLN A 138 3.14 -18.06 -17.14
N LYS A 139 2.56 -17.94 -17.81
CA LYS A 139 2.62 -17.60 -19.02
C LYS A 139 1.97 -16.86 -19.28
#